data_4dcc3d96d5bd96d682f61dd3e7291c93
#
_entry.id   4dcc3d96d5bd96d682f61dd3e7291c93
#
_cell.length_a   1.000
_cell.length_b   1.000
_cell.length_c   1.000
_cell.angle_alpha   90.00
_cell.angle_beta   90.00
_cell.angle_gamma   90.00
#
_symmetry.space_group_name_H-M   'P 1'
#
loop_
_entity.id
_entity.type
_entity.pdbx_description
1 polymer ?
#
loop_
_entity_poly.entity_id
_entity_poly.type
_entity_poly.pdbx_seq_one_letter_code
_entity_poly.pdbx_strand_id
1 'polypeptide(L)'
;PLQVFEVDGVKVGVMICFDWRFPETARTLSLLGADLIAHPSNLVLTHCPQAMITRCLENRIFAITADRVGIENRLNGEPLSFMGQSQVVDPNGNILVRASMTNEEVHVVQLDLSLARDKSLNSRNHIFKDRRTNLYR
;
A
#
# COMPACT_ATOMS: atom_id res chain seq x y z
N PRO A 1 17.98 -1.72 -3.46
CA PRO A 1 17.09 -0.93 -4.31
C PRO A 1 15.68 -1.54 -4.32
N LEU A 2 14.65 -0.68 -4.41
CA LEU A 2 13.27 -1.12 -4.58
C LEU A 2 13.14 -1.84 -5.92
N GLN A 3 12.35 -2.92 -5.94
CA GLN A 3 12.15 -3.76 -7.12
C GLN A 3 10.67 -4.06 -7.33
N VAL A 4 10.31 -4.32 -8.58
CA VAL A 4 8.99 -4.80 -8.98
C VAL A 4 9.18 -6.18 -9.61
N PHE A 5 8.34 -7.11 -9.21
CA PHE A 5 8.33 -8.49 -9.67
C PHE A 5 7.09 -8.73 -10.52
N GLU A 6 7.19 -9.56 -11.53
CA GLU A 6 6.04 -9.98 -12.32
C GLU A 6 5.59 -11.39 -11.92
N VAL A 7 4.32 -11.51 -11.56
CA VAL A 7 3.67 -12.76 -11.18
C VAL A 7 2.36 -12.86 -11.97
N ASP A 8 2.28 -13.82 -12.88
CA ASP A 8 1.10 -14.06 -13.72
C ASP A 8 0.57 -12.81 -14.43
N GLY A 9 1.48 -11.98 -14.96
CA GLY A 9 1.13 -10.74 -15.67
C GLY A 9 0.76 -9.56 -14.77
N VAL A 10 0.91 -9.72 -13.44
CA VAL A 10 0.72 -8.66 -12.44
C VAL A 10 2.09 -8.17 -11.98
N LYS A 11 2.32 -6.87 -12.04
CA LYS A 11 3.54 -6.24 -11.55
C LYS A 11 3.39 -5.86 -10.07
N VAL A 12 4.10 -6.56 -9.21
CA VAL A 12 4.01 -6.45 -7.75
C VAL A 12 5.25 -5.73 -7.20
N GLY A 13 5.04 -4.59 -6.56
CA GLY A 13 6.05 -3.94 -5.72
C GLY A 13 5.90 -4.40 -4.27
N VAL A 14 7.01 -4.50 -3.56
CA VAL A 14 7.00 -4.88 -2.14
C VAL A 14 7.52 -3.74 -1.29
N MET A 15 6.76 -3.37 -0.26
CA MET A 15 7.21 -2.52 0.84
C MET A 15 6.87 -3.20 2.16
N ILE A 16 7.63 -2.94 3.22
CA ILE A 16 7.51 -3.70 4.47
C ILE A 16 7.26 -2.76 5.63
N CYS A 17 6.20 -3.06 6.41
CA CYS A 17 5.93 -2.43 7.70
C CYS A 17 6.05 -0.89 7.65
N PHE A 18 7.05 -0.32 8.31
CA PHE A 18 7.23 1.14 8.44
C PHE A 18 7.52 1.88 7.12
N ASP A 19 7.78 1.18 6.02
CA ASP A 19 7.97 1.80 4.69
C ASP A 19 6.78 2.66 4.25
N TRP A 20 5.58 2.39 4.78
CA TRP A 20 4.39 3.19 4.53
C TRP A 20 4.58 4.68 4.89
N ARG A 21 5.48 4.96 5.83
CA ARG A 21 5.76 6.31 6.33
C ARG A 21 6.41 7.18 5.26
N PHE A 22 7.14 6.58 4.33
CA PHE A 22 7.91 7.27 3.30
C PHE A 22 7.16 7.25 1.96
N PRO A 23 6.60 8.40 1.53
CA PRO A 23 5.89 8.48 0.26
C PRO A 23 6.76 8.10 -0.94
N GLU A 24 8.07 8.27 -0.83
CA GLU A 24 9.05 7.91 -1.85
C GLU A 24 9.03 6.42 -2.18
N THR A 25 8.76 5.55 -1.19
CA THR A 25 8.72 4.09 -1.40
C THR A 25 7.58 3.73 -2.36
N ALA A 26 6.35 4.13 -2.06
CA ALA A 26 5.21 3.84 -2.92
C ALA A 26 5.33 4.54 -4.29
N ARG A 27 5.85 5.78 -4.30
CA ARG A 27 6.08 6.52 -5.54
C ARG A 27 7.10 5.81 -6.44
N THR A 28 8.21 5.35 -5.89
CA THR A 28 9.23 4.65 -6.64
C THR A 28 8.71 3.35 -7.23
N LEU A 29 8.02 2.53 -6.44
CA LEU A 29 7.42 1.29 -6.92
C LEU A 29 6.42 1.54 -8.06
N SER A 30 5.60 2.57 -7.93
CA SER A 30 4.64 2.93 -8.98
C SER A 30 5.31 3.45 -10.25
N LEU A 31 6.41 4.22 -10.13
CA LEU A 31 7.23 4.67 -11.26
C LEU A 31 7.96 3.51 -11.95
N LEU A 32 8.32 2.46 -11.20
CA LEU A 32 8.87 1.22 -11.75
C LEU A 32 7.80 0.35 -12.44
N GLY A 33 6.54 0.79 -12.43
CA GLY A 33 5.44 0.16 -13.15
C GLY A 33 4.66 -0.87 -12.33
N ALA A 34 4.75 -0.87 -11.01
CA ALA A 34 3.94 -1.74 -10.19
C ALA A 34 2.44 -1.47 -10.39
N ASP A 35 1.65 -2.53 -10.53
CA ASP A 35 0.19 -2.51 -10.53
C ASP A 35 -0.35 -2.55 -9.10
N LEU A 36 0.39 -3.24 -8.21
CA LEU A 36 0.01 -3.59 -6.86
C LEU A 36 1.20 -3.46 -5.91
N ILE A 37 0.96 -2.95 -4.71
CA ILE A 37 1.90 -2.99 -3.58
C ILE A 37 1.47 -4.12 -2.63
N ALA A 38 2.36 -5.10 -2.42
CA ALA A 38 2.27 -6.05 -1.32
C ALA A 38 2.98 -5.45 -0.10
N HIS A 39 2.24 -5.32 1.01
CA HIS A 39 2.70 -4.64 2.22
C HIS A 39 2.49 -5.50 3.46
N PRO A 40 3.37 -6.49 3.72
CA PRO A 40 3.36 -7.24 4.97
C PRO A 40 3.84 -6.37 6.14
N SER A 41 3.17 -6.47 7.29
CA SER A 41 3.36 -5.53 8.38
C SER A 41 3.12 -6.12 9.77
N ASN A 42 3.79 -5.54 10.77
CA ASN A 42 3.55 -5.70 12.20
C ASN A 42 3.32 -4.31 12.81
N LEU A 43 2.19 -3.68 12.48
CA LEU A 43 1.92 -2.29 12.84
C LEU A 43 1.42 -2.15 14.27
N VAL A 44 1.99 -1.19 14.97
CA VAL A 44 1.56 -0.75 16.29
C VAL A 44 1.03 0.70 16.29
N LEU A 45 1.31 1.45 15.20
CA LEU A 45 0.85 2.83 15.02
C LEU A 45 -0.41 2.86 14.16
N THR A 46 -1.42 3.59 14.59
CA THR A 46 -2.77 3.64 14.01
C THR A 46 -2.89 4.41 12.68
N HIS A 47 -1.81 5.05 12.23
CA HIS A 47 -1.86 5.95 11.06
C HIS A 47 -1.74 5.24 9.70
N CYS A 48 -1.18 4.03 9.68
CA CYS A 48 -0.87 3.33 8.43
C CYS A 48 -2.10 3.09 7.54
N PRO A 49 -3.25 2.59 8.04
CA PRO A 49 -4.40 2.34 7.18
C PRO A 49 -4.89 3.60 6.45
N GLN A 50 -4.86 4.75 7.13
CA GLN A 50 -5.23 6.02 6.52
C GLN A 50 -4.18 6.51 5.51
N ALA A 51 -2.90 6.38 5.85
CA ALA A 51 -1.80 6.78 4.96
C ALA A 51 -1.81 5.96 3.66
N MET A 52 -2.08 4.65 3.73
CA MET A 52 -2.13 3.78 2.55
C MET A 52 -3.22 4.17 1.55
N ILE A 53 -4.33 4.76 1.99
CA ILE A 53 -5.35 5.34 1.11
C ILE A 53 -4.71 6.43 0.24
N THR A 54 -3.97 7.35 0.87
CA THR A 54 -3.25 8.41 0.16
C THR A 54 -2.19 7.85 -0.77
N ARG A 55 -1.42 6.83 -0.34
CA ARG A 55 -0.42 6.15 -1.18
C ARG A 55 -1.04 5.57 -2.45
N CYS A 56 -2.22 4.93 -2.33
CA CYS A 56 -2.94 4.39 -3.47
C CYS A 56 -3.43 5.49 -4.41
N LEU A 57 -4.06 6.52 -3.86
CA LEU A 57 -4.65 7.63 -4.62
C LEU A 57 -3.59 8.42 -5.40
N GLU A 58 -2.50 8.86 -4.74
CA GLU A 58 -1.46 9.71 -5.34
C GLU A 58 -0.59 8.98 -6.38
N ASN A 59 -0.60 7.65 -6.36
CA ASN A 59 0.18 6.79 -7.25
C ASN A 59 -0.67 6.02 -8.27
N ARG A 60 -1.99 6.07 -8.15
CA ARG A 60 -2.95 5.24 -8.89
C ARG A 60 -2.50 3.78 -8.91
N ILE A 61 -2.44 3.17 -7.73
CA ILE A 61 -1.92 1.81 -7.53
C ILE A 61 -2.80 1.09 -6.50
N PHE A 62 -2.93 -0.23 -6.61
CA PHE A 62 -3.51 -1.04 -5.55
C PHE A 62 -2.52 -1.23 -4.41
N ALA A 63 -3.01 -1.41 -3.19
CA ALA A 63 -2.21 -1.89 -2.08
C ALA A 63 -2.96 -2.95 -1.28
N ILE A 64 -2.25 -4.01 -0.95
CA ILE A 64 -2.70 -5.06 -0.02
C ILE A 64 -1.80 -4.98 1.20
N THR A 65 -2.34 -4.47 2.30
CA THR A 65 -1.67 -4.48 3.60
C THR A 65 -2.14 -5.70 4.37
N ALA A 66 -1.19 -6.59 4.71
CA ALA A 66 -1.42 -7.71 5.61
C ALA A 66 -0.74 -7.39 6.94
N ASP A 67 -1.53 -7.10 7.96
CA ASP A 67 -1.05 -6.70 9.27
C ASP A 67 -1.36 -7.73 10.34
N ARG A 68 -0.45 -7.86 11.27
CA ARG A 68 -0.55 -8.75 12.42
C ARG A 68 -1.62 -8.29 13.40
N VAL A 69 -2.31 -9.25 14.03
CA VAL A 69 -3.21 -9.05 15.18
C VAL A 69 -2.59 -9.60 16.45
N GLY A 70 -3.13 -9.21 17.60
CA GLY A 70 -2.77 -9.75 18.91
C GLY A 70 -1.69 -8.97 19.64
N ILE A 71 -1.17 -9.59 20.69
CA ILE A 71 -0.22 -8.98 21.63
C ILE A 71 1.03 -9.83 21.71
N GLU A 72 2.18 -9.19 21.67
CA GLU A 72 3.48 -9.83 21.91
C GLU A 72 4.04 -9.36 23.25
N ASN A 73 4.22 -10.31 24.18
CA ASN A 73 4.85 -10.04 25.45
C ASN A 73 6.37 -10.06 25.30
N ARG A 74 7.02 -8.98 25.66
CA ARG A 74 8.48 -8.86 25.61
C ARG A 74 9.09 -9.30 26.95
N LEU A 75 10.25 -9.92 26.89
CA LEU A 75 10.98 -10.34 28.09
C LEU A 75 11.37 -9.15 28.99
N ASN A 76 11.74 -8.01 28.37
CA ASN A 76 12.19 -6.80 29.05
C ASN A 76 11.55 -5.58 28.37
N GLY A 77 10.29 -5.29 28.66
CA GLY A 77 9.61 -4.13 28.13
C GLY A 77 8.09 -4.25 28.11
N GLU A 78 7.43 -3.18 27.72
CA GLU A 78 5.98 -3.15 27.58
C GLU A 78 5.52 -4.08 26.45
N PRO A 79 4.37 -4.76 26.61
CA PRO A 79 3.79 -5.56 25.56
C PRO A 79 3.54 -4.73 24.29
N LEU A 80 3.73 -5.34 23.13
CA LEU A 80 3.32 -4.75 21.85
C LEU A 80 1.94 -5.24 21.45
N SER A 81 1.02 -4.31 21.26
CA SER A 81 -0.29 -4.62 20.68
C SER A 81 -0.26 -4.26 19.20
N PHE A 82 -0.53 -5.24 18.36
CA PHE A 82 -0.64 -5.04 16.91
C PHE A 82 -2.05 -4.62 16.53
N MET A 83 -2.16 -3.72 15.58
CA MET A 83 -3.42 -3.05 15.30
C MET A 83 -4.35 -3.83 14.36
N GLY A 84 -3.87 -4.85 13.66
CA GLY A 84 -4.66 -5.55 12.64
C GLY A 84 -5.09 -4.61 11.52
N GLN A 85 -6.38 -4.64 11.16
CA GLN A 85 -6.96 -3.85 10.08
C GLN A 85 -6.25 -4.06 8.72
N SER A 86 -5.86 -5.30 8.44
CA SER A 86 -5.42 -5.67 7.09
C SER A 86 -6.43 -5.15 6.07
N GLN A 87 -5.96 -4.58 4.96
CA GLN A 87 -6.85 -3.93 4.01
C GLN A 87 -6.38 -4.04 2.57
N VAL A 88 -7.34 -3.92 1.66
CA VAL A 88 -7.09 -3.71 0.23
C VAL A 88 -7.65 -2.34 -0.15
N VAL A 89 -6.82 -1.52 -0.77
CA VAL A 89 -7.19 -0.18 -1.25
C VAL A 89 -6.98 -0.11 -2.77
N ASP A 90 -7.92 0.48 -3.46
CA ASP A 90 -7.87 0.66 -4.92
C ASP A 90 -7.14 1.95 -5.34
N PRO A 91 -6.85 2.14 -6.64
CA PRO A 91 -6.20 3.33 -7.19
C PRO A 91 -6.97 4.65 -7.02
N ASN A 92 -8.24 4.60 -6.65
CA ASN A 92 -9.07 5.77 -6.37
C ASN A 92 -9.18 6.07 -4.87
N GLY A 93 -8.46 5.33 -4.02
CA GLY A 93 -8.47 5.49 -2.58
C GLY A 93 -9.67 4.83 -1.89
N ASN A 94 -10.43 3.98 -2.58
CA ASN A 94 -11.53 3.24 -1.98
C ASN A 94 -10.99 2.02 -1.23
N ILE A 95 -11.52 1.78 -0.04
CA ILE A 95 -11.24 0.57 0.72
C ILE A 95 -12.15 -0.53 0.19
N LEU A 96 -11.59 -1.53 -0.48
CA LEU A 96 -12.33 -2.67 -1.00
C LEU A 96 -12.68 -3.67 0.10
N VAL A 97 -11.77 -3.84 1.05
CA VAL A 97 -11.97 -4.63 2.28
C VAL A 97 -11.07 -4.11 3.38
N ARG A 98 -11.55 -4.18 4.61
CA ARG A 98 -10.77 -3.97 5.83
C ARG A 98 -11.15 -5.02 6.86
N ALA A 99 -10.16 -5.77 7.33
CA ALA A 99 -10.29 -6.77 8.37
C ALA A 99 -10.50 -6.13 9.76
N SER A 100 -10.85 -6.92 10.74
CA SER A 100 -10.99 -6.49 12.13
C SER A 100 -9.64 -6.12 12.74
N MET A 101 -9.69 -5.52 13.94
CA MET A 101 -8.51 -5.21 14.72
C MET A 101 -7.97 -6.42 15.51
N THR A 102 -8.79 -7.45 15.71
CA THR A 102 -8.54 -8.47 16.72
C THR A 102 -8.56 -9.90 16.18
N ASN A 103 -9.29 -10.16 15.11
CA ASN A 103 -9.48 -11.51 14.59
C ASN A 103 -8.47 -11.84 13.50
N GLU A 104 -8.04 -13.10 13.46
CA GLU A 104 -7.36 -13.65 12.29
C GLU A 104 -8.38 -13.87 11.18
N GLU A 105 -8.17 -13.24 10.03
CA GLU A 105 -9.11 -13.24 8.91
C GLU A 105 -8.37 -13.43 7.59
N VAL A 106 -9.05 -14.05 6.63
CA VAL A 106 -8.60 -14.15 5.25
C VAL A 106 -9.70 -13.59 4.35
N HIS A 107 -9.33 -12.64 3.51
CA HIS A 107 -10.23 -12.04 2.54
C HIS A 107 -9.70 -12.23 1.12
N VAL A 108 -10.59 -12.48 0.18
CA VAL A 108 -10.28 -12.56 -1.25
C VAL A 108 -11.03 -11.44 -1.97
N VAL A 109 -10.29 -10.64 -2.75
CA VAL A 109 -10.84 -9.50 -3.49
C VAL A 109 -10.41 -9.61 -4.94
N GLN A 110 -11.35 -9.43 -5.86
CA GLN A 110 -11.05 -9.34 -7.28
C GLN A 110 -10.63 -7.91 -7.62
N LEU A 111 -9.52 -7.76 -8.34
CA LEU A 111 -8.96 -6.46 -8.73
C LEU A 111 -9.04 -6.26 -10.24
N ASP A 112 -9.49 -5.10 -10.68
CA ASP A 112 -9.35 -4.66 -12.07
C ASP A 112 -8.04 -3.87 -12.22
N LEU A 113 -6.99 -4.54 -12.68
CA LEU A 113 -5.65 -3.95 -12.82
C LEU A 113 -5.59 -2.81 -13.84
N SER A 114 -6.57 -2.66 -14.74
CA SER A 114 -6.62 -1.54 -15.68
C SER A 114 -6.67 -0.20 -14.95
N LEU A 115 -7.28 -0.15 -13.76
CA LEU A 115 -7.35 1.06 -12.92
C LEU A 115 -5.96 1.52 -12.45
N ALA A 116 -5.05 0.60 -12.20
CA ALA A 116 -3.68 0.93 -11.80
C ALA A 116 -2.79 1.27 -13.00
N ARG A 117 -3.04 0.67 -14.16
CA ARG A 117 -2.25 0.85 -15.38
C ARG A 117 -2.51 2.20 -16.05
N ASP A 118 -3.74 2.70 -15.96
CA ASP A 118 -4.06 4.05 -16.43
C ASP A 118 -3.69 5.09 -15.36
N LYS A 119 -2.67 5.90 -15.65
CA LYS A 119 -2.22 6.99 -14.77
C LYS A 119 -2.82 8.35 -15.13
N SER A 120 -3.79 8.38 -16.06
CA SER A 120 -4.54 9.59 -16.41
C SER A 120 -5.68 9.82 -15.42
N LEU A 121 -5.86 11.04 -14.97
CA LEU A 121 -7.01 11.46 -14.18
C LEU A 121 -8.17 11.89 -15.09
N ASN A 122 -7.81 12.49 -16.21
CA ASN A 122 -8.72 12.94 -17.27
C ASN A 122 -7.90 13.19 -18.55
N SER A 123 -8.53 13.75 -19.59
CA SER A 123 -7.87 14.02 -20.89
C SER A 123 -6.72 15.03 -20.81
N ARG A 124 -6.58 15.78 -19.71
CA ARG A 124 -5.58 16.85 -19.55
C ARG A 124 -4.54 16.53 -18.49
N ASN A 125 -4.84 15.65 -17.56
CA ASN A 125 -3.99 15.41 -16.39
C ASN A 125 -3.53 13.96 -16.30
N HIS A 126 -2.23 13.78 -16.15
CA HIS A 126 -1.59 12.48 -15.98
C HIS A 126 -0.61 12.55 -14.81
N ILE A 127 -0.85 11.79 -13.74
CA ILE A 127 -0.15 11.93 -12.44
C ILE A 127 1.38 11.86 -12.51
N PHE A 128 1.95 11.21 -13.53
CA PHE A 128 3.41 11.11 -13.66
C PHE A 128 4.00 12.09 -14.68
N LYS A 129 3.30 12.34 -15.79
CA LYS A 129 3.79 13.25 -16.85
C LYS A 129 3.75 14.71 -16.39
N ASP A 130 2.78 15.07 -15.55
CA ASP A 130 2.60 16.42 -15.06
C ASP A 130 3.53 16.77 -13.88
N ARG A 131 4.35 15.81 -13.42
CA ARG A 131 5.31 16.05 -12.35
C ARG A 131 6.41 17.02 -12.79
N ARG A 132 6.68 17.99 -11.95
CA ARG A 132 7.79 18.95 -12.14
C ARG A 132 9.05 18.45 -11.46
N THR A 133 9.64 17.37 -11.97
CA THR A 133 10.76 16.67 -11.32
C THR A 133 12.02 17.54 -11.14
N ASN A 134 12.14 18.60 -11.90
CA ASN A 134 13.20 19.62 -11.74
C ASN A 134 13.03 20.50 -10.50
N LEU A 135 11.84 20.51 -9.87
CA LEU A 135 11.54 21.28 -8.65
C LEU A 135 11.58 20.42 -7.37
N TYR A 136 11.64 19.11 -7.50
CA TYR A 136 11.67 18.18 -6.37
C TYR A 136 13.10 17.69 -6.12
N ARG A 137 13.47 17.53 -4.86
CA ARG A 137 14.79 17.01 -4.44
C ARG A 137 14.68 15.59 -3.96
#